data_cfd2e4f6ad286d0a64d391d868957bac
#
_entry.id   cfd2e4f6ad286d0a64d391d868957bac
#
_cell.length_a   1.000
_cell.length_b   1.000
_cell.length_c   1.000
_cell.angle_alpha   90.00
_cell.angle_beta   90.00
_cell.angle_gamma   90.00
#
_symmetry.space_group_name_H-M   'P 1'
#
loop_
_entity.id
_entity.type
_entity.pdbx_description
1 polymer ?
#
loop_
_entity_poly.entity_id
_entity_poly.type
_entity_poly.pdbx_seq_one_letter_code
_entity_poly.pdbx_strand_id
1 'polypeptide(L)'
;MLTEVPARRSRLAAGLPDFPWDTIAAPRAAAEAHPGGIVDLSIGTPVDPTPERAMQALSRAANSPGYPLTSGTTALRTAITSYMTRRWGAVGLAPDDTLPVIGTKELVAWLPTLLGLGSDDLVVYPTMAYPTYLVGAKIAGCRAIACDDLDQLGDARPALVWINSPSNPTGQILDAEALKQRVNWARERGSVVASDECYGEFGWEAEPISVLHPSINEGRHDGLLAVHSLSKRSNLAGYRAGFVAGDRNLVADLLSVRKHAGMLVPRPVQEVMVELLGDHDHVELQRARYLSRRTLLRPALEAAGFRIEHSEGAIYLWATRDEECHASVDFLARMGILVAPGDFYGVAATRHVRLSLTATDERIAAAAARLVDAGPAVNDSPSR
;
A
#
# COMPACT_ATOMS: atom_id res chain seq x y z
N MET A 1 -25.06 -47.68 7.44
CA MET A 1 -23.84 -46.82 7.49
C MET A 1 -24.12 -45.62 6.63
N LEU A 2 -24.35 -44.47 7.25
CA LEU A 2 -24.40 -43.18 6.52
C LEU A 2 -22.94 -42.83 6.23
N THR A 3 -22.54 -42.91 4.97
CA THR A 3 -21.24 -42.39 4.52
C THR A 3 -21.20 -40.89 4.80
N GLU A 4 -20.32 -40.45 5.70
CA GLU A 4 -20.07 -39.03 5.92
C GLU A 4 -19.66 -38.40 4.60
N VAL A 5 -20.53 -37.54 4.06
CA VAL A 5 -20.18 -36.70 2.90
C VAL A 5 -19.24 -35.62 3.41
N PRO A 6 -17.97 -35.56 2.95
CA PRO A 6 -17.02 -34.56 3.44
C PRO A 6 -17.59 -33.16 3.19
N ALA A 7 -17.50 -32.30 4.21
CA ALA A 7 -17.97 -30.91 4.12
C ALA A 7 -17.31 -30.20 2.92
N ARG A 8 -18.12 -29.55 2.12
CA ARG A 8 -17.66 -28.81 0.93
C ARG A 8 -16.75 -27.65 1.35
N ARG A 9 -15.46 -27.74 1.08
CA ARG A 9 -14.50 -26.65 1.35
C ARG A 9 -14.66 -25.53 0.31
N SER A 10 -14.34 -24.29 0.71
CA SER A 10 -14.33 -23.15 -0.19
C SER A 10 -13.24 -23.30 -1.26
N ARG A 11 -13.64 -23.32 -2.52
CA ARG A 11 -12.69 -23.36 -3.66
C ARG A 11 -11.86 -22.08 -3.76
N LEU A 12 -12.46 -20.95 -3.37
CA LEU A 12 -11.76 -19.66 -3.33
C LEU A 12 -10.61 -19.68 -2.33
N ALA A 13 -10.87 -20.11 -1.09
CA ALA A 13 -9.83 -20.17 -0.06
C ALA A 13 -8.66 -21.09 -0.47
N ALA A 14 -8.96 -22.23 -1.14
CA ALA A 14 -7.93 -23.16 -1.60
C ALA A 14 -7.07 -22.62 -2.76
N GLY A 15 -7.55 -21.60 -3.48
CA GLY A 15 -6.84 -20.96 -4.59
C GLY A 15 -5.99 -19.74 -4.20
N LEU A 16 -6.10 -19.28 -2.96
CA LEU A 16 -5.32 -18.14 -2.47
C LEU A 16 -3.94 -18.59 -1.97
N PRO A 17 -2.91 -17.76 -2.10
CA PRO A 17 -1.60 -18.02 -1.48
C PRO A 17 -1.71 -18.01 0.04
N ASP A 18 -0.75 -18.66 0.71
CA ASP A 18 -0.60 -18.55 2.16
C ASP A 18 -0.42 -17.08 2.57
N PHE A 19 -0.91 -16.77 3.77
CA PHE A 19 -0.73 -15.40 4.27
C PHE A 19 0.74 -15.19 4.64
N PRO A 20 1.46 -14.26 3.98
CA PRO A 20 2.92 -14.22 4.05
C PRO A 20 3.48 -14.15 5.47
N TRP A 21 2.84 -13.37 6.36
CA TRP A 21 3.31 -13.20 7.74
C TRP A 21 3.20 -14.44 8.62
N ASP A 22 2.44 -15.46 8.21
CA ASP A 22 2.37 -16.73 8.92
C ASP A 22 3.65 -17.57 8.72
N THR A 23 4.45 -17.24 7.69
CA THR A 23 5.66 -17.98 7.33
C THR A 23 6.92 -17.53 8.09
N ILE A 24 6.91 -16.38 8.79
CA ILE A 24 8.05 -15.84 9.53
C ILE A 24 8.00 -16.07 11.03
N ALA A 25 7.33 -17.15 11.48
CA ALA A 25 7.21 -17.48 12.90
C ALA A 25 8.57 -17.76 13.58
N ALA A 26 9.49 -18.48 12.91
CA ALA A 26 10.80 -18.81 13.45
C ALA A 26 11.71 -17.56 13.60
N PRO A 27 11.88 -16.69 12.58
CA PRO A 27 12.58 -15.42 12.75
C PRO A 27 11.95 -14.51 13.83
N ARG A 28 10.62 -14.50 13.95
CA ARG A 28 9.92 -13.75 15.00
C ARG A 28 10.34 -14.24 16.39
N ALA A 29 10.31 -15.57 16.62
CA ALA A 29 10.72 -16.15 17.90
C ALA A 29 12.18 -15.84 18.24
N ALA A 30 13.08 -15.88 17.24
CA ALA A 30 14.47 -15.48 17.41
C ALA A 30 14.63 -14.01 17.81
N ALA A 31 13.87 -13.11 17.15
CA ALA A 31 13.90 -11.68 17.47
C ALA A 31 13.32 -11.39 18.86
N GLU A 32 12.27 -12.10 19.28
CA GLU A 32 11.66 -11.98 20.61
C GLU A 32 12.61 -12.44 21.73
N ALA A 33 13.48 -13.41 21.45
CA ALA A 33 14.46 -13.92 22.43
C ALA A 33 15.64 -12.95 22.69
N HIS A 34 15.77 -11.88 21.90
CA HIS A 34 16.85 -10.90 22.09
C HIS A 34 16.70 -10.16 23.44
N PRO A 35 17.79 -10.03 24.26
CA PRO A 35 17.71 -9.40 25.60
C PRO A 35 17.13 -8.00 25.62
N GLY A 36 17.35 -7.20 24.57
CA GLY A 36 16.78 -5.87 24.40
C GLY A 36 15.36 -5.84 23.83
N GLY A 37 14.71 -7.01 23.70
CA GLY A 37 13.38 -7.16 23.13
C GLY A 37 13.33 -6.97 21.60
N ILE A 38 12.25 -7.42 20.98
CA ILE A 38 12.03 -7.33 19.54
C ILE A 38 11.82 -5.89 19.07
N VAL A 39 12.38 -5.52 17.91
CA VAL A 39 12.00 -4.38 17.10
C VAL A 39 11.33 -4.90 15.85
N ASP A 40 9.99 -4.82 15.78
CA ASP A 40 9.23 -5.30 14.62
C ASP A 40 9.12 -4.21 13.55
N LEU A 41 9.86 -4.37 12.46
CA LEU A 41 9.84 -3.53 11.27
C LEU A 41 9.22 -4.26 10.06
N SER A 42 8.59 -5.41 10.27
CA SER A 42 8.04 -6.23 9.18
C SER A 42 6.74 -5.69 8.62
N ILE A 43 5.90 -5.09 9.45
CA ILE A 43 4.56 -4.61 9.08
C ILE A 43 4.51 -3.08 9.13
N GLY A 44 4.12 -2.45 8.02
CA GLY A 44 3.94 -1.00 7.96
C GLY A 44 2.66 -0.51 8.67
N THR A 45 2.48 -0.85 9.94
CA THR A 45 1.34 -0.39 10.76
C THR A 45 1.77 0.81 11.58
N PRO A 46 1.09 1.99 11.46
CA PRO A 46 1.39 3.14 12.29
C PRO A 46 1.28 2.82 13.78
N VAL A 47 2.25 3.31 14.55
CA VAL A 47 2.31 3.19 16.02
C VAL A 47 2.16 4.53 16.71
N ASP A 48 2.31 5.62 15.97
CA ASP A 48 2.11 6.98 16.48
C ASP A 48 0.63 7.24 16.76
N PRO A 49 0.32 8.13 17.72
CA PRO A 49 -1.06 8.41 18.09
C PRO A 49 -1.92 8.90 16.92
N THR A 50 -3.18 8.54 16.96
CA THR A 50 -4.21 9.16 16.11
C THR A 50 -4.25 10.66 16.37
N PRO A 51 -4.30 11.52 15.34
CA PRO A 51 -4.39 12.97 15.52
C PRO A 51 -5.57 13.36 16.43
N GLU A 52 -5.36 14.33 17.32
CA GLU A 52 -6.39 14.75 18.26
C GLU A 52 -7.67 15.23 17.56
N ARG A 53 -7.55 15.96 16.45
CA ARG A 53 -8.68 16.37 15.62
C ARG A 53 -9.53 15.19 15.14
N ALA A 54 -8.91 14.05 14.83
CA ALA A 54 -9.61 12.82 14.45
C ALA A 54 -10.43 12.28 15.63
N MET A 55 -9.85 12.22 16.82
CA MET A 55 -10.55 11.75 18.04
C MET A 55 -11.71 12.68 18.41
N GLN A 56 -11.53 13.98 18.28
CA GLN A 56 -12.58 14.97 18.50
C GLN A 56 -13.71 14.83 17.47
N ALA A 57 -13.38 14.67 16.17
CA ALA A 57 -14.38 14.45 15.12
C ALA A 57 -15.16 13.16 15.36
N LEU A 58 -14.47 12.07 15.72
CA LEU A 58 -15.11 10.80 16.08
C LEU A 58 -16.08 10.95 17.25
N SER A 59 -15.67 11.66 18.31
CA SER A 59 -16.51 11.93 19.48
C SER A 59 -17.76 12.74 19.13
N ARG A 60 -17.62 13.79 18.31
CA ARG A 60 -18.77 14.59 17.83
C ARG A 60 -19.73 13.76 16.99
N ALA A 61 -19.25 12.79 16.26
CA ALA A 61 -20.04 11.93 15.38
C ALA A 61 -20.51 10.61 16.04
N ALA A 62 -20.23 10.39 17.32
CA ALA A 62 -20.53 9.13 18.01
C ALA A 62 -22.03 8.78 17.99
N ASN A 63 -22.93 9.78 18.04
CA ASN A 63 -24.36 9.57 17.92
C ASN A 63 -24.80 9.53 16.46
N SER A 64 -24.60 8.41 15.79
CA SER A 64 -24.92 8.17 14.38
C SER A 64 -25.72 6.89 14.19
N PRO A 65 -27.01 6.83 14.63
CA PRO A 65 -27.79 5.60 14.63
C PRO A 65 -28.28 5.14 13.24
N GLY A 66 -28.24 6.03 12.23
CA GLY A 66 -28.69 5.73 10.87
C GLY A 66 -27.61 5.04 10.01
N TYR A 67 -28.06 4.29 9.00
CA TYR A 67 -27.14 3.72 8.01
C TYR A 67 -26.39 4.82 7.25
N PRO A 68 -25.06 4.70 7.09
CA PRO A 68 -24.31 5.66 6.31
C PRO A 68 -24.61 5.54 4.80
N LEU A 69 -24.42 6.63 4.07
CA LEU A 69 -24.48 6.60 2.61
C LEU A 69 -23.23 5.90 2.05
N THR A 70 -23.41 4.95 1.14
CA THR A 70 -22.30 4.28 0.43
C THR A 70 -21.47 5.28 -0.37
N SER A 71 -22.10 6.25 -1.01
CA SER A 71 -21.42 7.33 -1.73
C SER A 71 -20.62 8.27 -0.83
N GLY A 72 -20.77 8.17 0.49
CA GLY A 72 -20.29 9.18 1.41
C GLY A 72 -21.18 10.41 1.48
N THR A 73 -21.02 11.21 2.54
CA THR A 73 -21.72 12.48 2.69
C THR A 73 -21.25 13.49 1.65
N THR A 74 -22.09 14.47 1.32
CA THR A 74 -21.68 15.57 0.44
C THR A 74 -20.44 16.28 0.99
N ALA A 75 -20.37 16.51 2.31
CA ALA A 75 -19.21 17.09 2.97
C ALA A 75 -17.94 16.28 2.72
N LEU A 76 -17.99 14.93 2.84
CA LEU A 76 -16.84 14.07 2.58
C LEU A 76 -16.41 14.12 1.11
N ARG A 77 -17.34 13.99 0.18
CA ARG A 77 -17.04 14.03 -1.26
C ARG A 77 -16.41 15.38 -1.66
N THR A 78 -16.93 16.48 -1.12
CA THR A 78 -16.34 17.81 -1.30
C THR A 78 -14.95 17.92 -0.66
N ALA A 79 -14.75 17.35 0.53
CA ALA A 79 -13.43 17.35 1.18
C ALA A 79 -12.41 16.54 0.35
N ILE A 80 -12.81 15.42 -0.24
CA ILE A 80 -11.95 14.61 -1.14
C ILE A 80 -11.57 15.41 -2.37
N THR A 81 -12.52 16.00 -3.10
CA THR A 81 -12.21 16.80 -4.30
C THR A 81 -11.32 18.00 -3.99
N SER A 82 -11.59 18.69 -2.88
CA SER A 82 -10.75 19.80 -2.43
C SER A 82 -9.32 19.37 -2.10
N TYR A 83 -9.17 18.21 -1.44
CA TYR A 83 -7.86 17.62 -1.14
C TYR A 83 -7.13 17.24 -2.43
N MET A 84 -7.79 16.54 -3.36
CA MET A 84 -7.20 16.13 -4.63
C MET A 84 -6.75 17.32 -5.47
N THR A 85 -7.55 18.39 -5.50
CA THR A 85 -7.17 19.61 -6.22
C THR A 85 -6.00 20.33 -5.54
N ARG A 86 -6.07 20.53 -4.22
CA ARG A 86 -5.07 21.30 -3.49
C ARG A 86 -3.72 20.60 -3.42
N ARG A 87 -3.72 19.29 -3.13
CA ARG A 87 -2.48 18.53 -2.89
C ARG A 87 -1.92 17.91 -4.18
N TRP A 88 -2.79 17.44 -5.06
CA TRP A 88 -2.39 16.64 -6.23
C TRP A 88 -2.61 17.36 -7.56
N GLY A 89 -3.09 18.59 -7.53
CA GLY A 89 -3.37 19.33 -8.76
C GLY A 89 -4.45 18.69 -9.65
N ALA A 90 -5.21 17.74 -9.14
CA ALA A 90 -6.27 17.07 -9.90
C ALA A 90 -7.43 18.02 -10.13
N VAL A 91 -7.46 18.66 -11.30
CA VAL A 91 -8.49 19.63 -11.68
C VAL A 91 -9.65 18.92 -12.38
N GLY A 92 -10.85 19.52 -12.28
CA GLY A 92 -12.04 19.02 -12.97
C GLY A 92 -12.78 17.88 -12.27
N LEU A 93 -12.32 17.44 -11.08
CA LEU A 93 -13.04 16.45 -10.28
C LEU A 93 -14.28 17.08 -9.64
N ALA A 94 -15.42 16.44 -9.81
CA ALA A 94 -16.66 16.72 -9.08
C ALA A 94 -16.83 15.76 -7.89
N PRO A 95 -17.69 16.09 -6.92
CA PRO A 95 -17.96 15.16 -5.80
C PRO A 95 -18.40 13.76 -6.23
N ASP A 96 -19.10 13.64 -7.35
CA ASP A 96 -19.57 12.34 -7.87
C ASP A 96 -18.45 11.51 -8.56
N ASP A 97 -17.27 12.08 -8.72
CA ASP A 97 -16.08 11.40 -9.22
C ASP A 97 -15.26 10.78 -8.08
N THR A 98 -15.83 10.71 -6.87
CA THR A 98 -15.16 10.22 -5.66
C THR A 98 -16.02 9.22 -4.89
N LEU A 99 -15.37 8.23 -4.25
CA LEU A 99 -16.06 7.21 -3.46
C LEU A 99 -15.23 6.82 -2.24
N PRO A 100 -15.75 6.94 -0.99
CA PRO A 100 -15.07 6.43 0.18
C PRO A 100 -15.09 4.90 0.21
N VAL A 101 -13.99 4.31 0.73
CA VAL A 101 -13.81 2.86 0.82
C VAL A 101 -13.36 2.44 2.21
N ILE A 102 -13.60 1.16 2.57
CA ILE A 102 -13.29 0.58 3.89
C ILE A 102 -11.80 0.25 4.00
N GLY A 103 -10.96 1.28 3.79
CA GLY A 103 -9.53 1.16 3.61
C GLY A 103 -9.17 0.60 2.23
N THR A 104 -8.00 1.00 1.73
CA THR A 104 -7.59 0.69 0.36
C THR A 104 -7.29 -0.79 0.13
N LYS A 105 -6.89 -1.55 1.15
CA LYS A 105 -6.71 -2.99 1.01
C LYS A 105 -8.01 -3.70 0.57
N GLU A 106 -9.15 -3.30 1.12
CA GLU A 106 -10.45 -3.83 0.73
C GLU A 106 -10.72 -3.52 -0.73
N LEU A 107 -10.56 -2.23 -1.15
CA LEU A 107 -10.76 -1.84 -2.54
C LEU A 107 -9.83 -2.60 -3.48
N VAL A 108 -8.54 -2.68 -3.18
CA VAL A 108 -7.55 -3.40 -4.01
C VAL A 108 -7.95 -4.87 -4.20
N ALA A 109 -8.37 -5.54 -3.12
CA ALA A 109 -8.77 -6.94 -3.19
C ALA A 109 -10.05 -7.17 -4.00
N TRP A 110 -10.98 -6.21 -3.95
CA TRP A 110 -12.29 -6.36 -4.59
C TRP A 110 -12.43 -5.63 -5.92
N LEU A 111 -11.50 -4.74 -6.30
CA LEU A 111 -11.62 -3.92 -7.51
C LEU A 111 -11.84 -4.76 -8.78
N PRO A 112 -11.09 -5.83 -9.06
CA PRO A 112 -11.36 -6.65 -10.25
C PRO A 112 -12.79 -7.21 -10.26
N THR A 113 -13.27 -7.73 -9.13
CA THR A 113 -14.64 -8.24 -9.00
C THR A 113 -15.69 -7.14 -9.15
N LEU A 114 -15.45 -5.95 -8.56
CA LEU A 114 -16.35 -4.80 -8.64
C LEU A 114 -16.44 -4.22 -10.05
N LEU A 115 -15.40 -4.39 -10.86
CA LEU A 115 -15.38 -4.06 -12.28
C LEU A 115 -16.00 -5.15 -13.16
N GLY A 116 -16.49 -6.25 -12.57
CA GLY A 116 -17.10 -7.37 -13.29
C GLY A 116 -16.11 -8.24 -14.05
N LEU A 117 -14.82 -8.18 -13.70
CA LEU A 117 -13.78 -8.97 -14.38
C LEU A 117 -13.85 -10.45 -14.00
N GLY A 118 -13.39 -11.32 -14.88
CA GLY A 118 -13.42 -12.77 -14.73
C GLY A 118 -12.30 -13.50 -15.48
N SER A 119 -12.54 -14.79 -15.80
CA SER A 119 -11.52 -15.70 -16.36
C SER A 119 -10.91 -15.26 -17.70
N ASP A 120 -11.65 -14.51 -18.49
CA ASP A 120 -11.21 -14.05 -19.80
C ASP A 120 -10.37 -12.76 -19.71
N ASP A 121 -10.41 -12.10 -18.56
CA ASP A 121 -9.74 -10.83 -18.32
C ASP A 121 -8.32 -11.00 -17.80
N LEU A 122 -7.47 -10.02 -18.16
CA LEU A 122 -6.10 -9.93 -17.72
C LEU A 122 -5.93 -8.74 -16.77
N VAL A 123 -5.34 -8.99 -15.61
CA VAL A 123 -4.90 -7.97 -14.65
C VAL A 123 -3.37 -7.91 -14.67
N VAL A 124 -2.82 -6.70 -14.86
CA VAL A 124 -1.38 -6.45 -14.82
C VAL A 124 -1.04 -5.68 -13.55
N TYR A 125 0.07 -6.03 -12.91
CA TYR A 125 0.57 -5.39 -11.68
C TYR A 125 2.11 -5.40 -11.67
N PRO A 126 2.78 -4.54 -10.86
CA PRO A 126 4.25 -4.48 -10.82
C PRO A 126 4.90 -5.81 -10.41
N THR A 127 6.14 -6.06 -10.87
CA THR A 127 6.86 -7.31 -10.58
C THR A 127 7.22 -7.47 -9.11
N MET A 128 7.56 -6.37 -8.45
CA MET A 128 7.70 -6.29 -7.00
C MET A 128 6.51 -5.51 -6.45
N ALA A 129 5.53 -6.20 -5.86
CA ALA A 129 4.22 -5.63 -5.63
C ALA A 129 3.62 -6.00 -4.27
N TYR A 130 2.75 -5.13 -3.82
CA TYR A 130 1.87 -5.45 -2.70
C TYR A 130 1.02 -6.69 -3.06
N PRO A 131 1.11 -7.80 -2.29
CA PRO A 131 0.53 -9.10 -2.69
C PRO A 131 -0.97 -9.08 -2.99
N THR A 132 -1.67 -8.07 -2.47
CA THR A 132 -3.12 -7.98 -2.62
C THR A 132 -3.58 -7.70 -4.06
N TYR A 133 -2.72 -7.16 -4.95
CA TYR A 133 -3.06 -7.02 -6.37
C TYR A 133 -3.30 -8.40 -7.02
N LEU A 134 -2.37 -9.34 -6.81
CA LEU A 134 -2.53 -10.73 -7.26
C LEU A 134 -3.72 -11.41 -6.58
N VAL A 135 -3.89 -11.22 -5.27
CA VAL A 135 -5.01 -11.79 -4.52
C VAL A 135 -6.35 -11.31 -5.08
N GLY A 136 -6.48 -10.01 -5.39
CA GLY A 136 -7.69 -9.45 -6.00
C GLY A 136 -8.02 -10.06 -7.36
N ALA A 137 -7.01 -10.21 -8.23
CA ALA A 137 -7.17 -10.88 -9.50
C ALA A 137 -7.63 -12.34 -9.35
N LYS A 138 -7.03 -13.08 -8.38
CA LYS A 138 -7.43 -14.48 -8.07
C LYS A 138 -8.84 -14.57 -7.50
N ILE A 139 -9.28 -13.62 -6.66
CA ILE A 139 -10.65 -13.56 -6.13
C ILE A 139 -11.66 -13.42 -7.28
N ALA A 140 -11.37 -12.57 -8.26
CA ALA A 140 -12.20 -12.37 -9.44
C ALA A 140 -12.11 -13.51 -10.45
N GLY A 141 -11.13 -14.42 -10.30
CA GLY A 141 -10.89 -15.51 -11.27
C GLY A 141 -10.10 -15.06 -12.50
N CYS A 142 -9.52 -13.86 -12.50
CA CYS A 142 -8.78 -13.31 -13.62
C CYS A 142 -7.43 -13.98 -13.83
N ARG A 143 -6.93 -13.90 -15.07
CA ARG A 143 -5.49 -14.08 -15.34
C ARG A 143 -4.75 -12.88 -14.78
N ALA A 144 -3.53 -13.10 -14.25
CA ALA A 144 -2.72 -12.06 -13.65
C ALA A 144 -1.26 -12.17 -14.09
N ILE A 145 -0.66 -11.05 -14.50
CA ILE A 145 0.73 -10.98 -14.94
C ILE A 145 1.45 -9.87 -14.17
N ALA A 146 2.59 -10.22 -13.56
CA ALA A 146 3.52 -9.26 -12.99
C ALA A 146 4.41 -8.69 -14.11
N CYS A 147 4.38 -7.37 -14.34
CA CYS A 147 5.10 -6.73 -15.44
C CYS A 147 5.32 -5.25 -15.19
N ASP A 148 6.58 -4.81 -15.23
CA ASP A 148 6.95 -3.39 -15.08
C ASP A 148 7.10 -2.70 -16.44
N ASP A 149 7.60 -3.42 -17.44
CA ASP A 149 7.75 -2.96 -18.82
C ASP A 149 6.54 -3.42 -19.65
N LEU A 150 5.53 -2.56 -19.74
CA LEU A 150 4.27 -2.88 -20.39
C LEU A 150 4.41 -3.20 -21.90
N ASP A 151 5.49 -2.75 -22.56
CA ASP A 151 5.72 -3.04 -23.98
C ASP A 151 6.02 -4.51 -24.21
N GLN A 152 6.53 -5.23 -23.21
CA GLN A 152 6.73 -6.69 -23.28
C GLN A 152 5.41 -7.48 -23.42
N LEU A 153 4.29 -6.85 -23.12
CA LEU A 153 2.97 -7.48 -23.26
C LEU A 153 2.47 -7.49 -24.71
N GLY A 154 3.15 -6.81 -25.64
CA GLY A 154 2.79 -6.78 -27.06
C GLY A 154 1.37 -6.28 -27.28
N ASP A 155 0.58 -7.07 -28.02
CA ASP A 155 -0.83 -6.75 -28.37
C ASP A 155 -1.84 -7.09 -27.26
N ALA A 156 -1.39 -7.52 -26.08
CA ALA A 156 -2.30 -7.84 -24.98
C ALA A 156 -3.10 -6.59 -24.56
N ARG A 157 -4.37 -6.82 -24.24
CA ARG A 157 -5.30 -5.79 -23.78
C ARG A 157 -5.76 -6.13 -22.36
N PRO A 158 -4.97 -5.76 -21.32
CA PRO A 158 -5.40 -5.98 -19.95
C PRO A 158 -6.68 -5.21 -19.66
N ALA A 159 -7.58 -5.80 -18.90
CA ALA A 159 -8.76 -5.08 -18.41
C ALA A 159 -8.39 -4.09 -17.30
N LEU A 160 -7.37 -4.43 -16.50
CA LEU A 160 -6.91 -3.61 -15.37
C LEU A 160 -5.38 -3.60 -15.32
N VAL A 161 -4.80 -2.40 -15.16
CA VAL A 161 -3.38 -2.16 -14.90
C VAL A 161 -3.22 -1.47 -13.55
N TRP A 162 -2.51 -2.10 -12.62
CA TRP A 162 -2.14 -1.50 -11.36
C TRP A 162 -0.84 -0.72 -11.49
N ILE A 163 -0.85 0.51 -10.97
CA ILE A 163 0.35 1.32 -10.71
C ILE A 163 0.44 1.52 -9.20
N ASN A 164 1.64 1.53 -8.62
CA ASN A 164 1.86 1.86 -7.23
C ASN A 164 3.06 2.80 -7.10
N SER A 165 2.79 4.08 -6.86
CA SER A 165 3.82 5.11 -6.74
C SER A 165 3.41 6.17 -5.70
N PRO A 166 4.17 6.36 -4.62
CA PRO A 166 5.35 5.59 -4.19
C PRO A 166 5.06 4.11 -3.91
N SER A 167 5.97 3.22 -4.25
CA SER A 167 5.75 1.78 -4.26
C SER A 167 5.86 1.14 -2.87
N ASN A 168 5.08 0.11 -2.65
CA ASN A 168 5.30 -0.92 -1.64
C ASN A 168 5.62 -2.24 -2.38
N PRO A 169 6.84 -2.80 -2.27
CA PRO A 169 7.79 -2.64 -1.15
C PRO A 169 8.91 -1.63 -1.38
N THR A 170 9.21 -1.21 -2.61
CA THR A 170 10.50 -0.62 -3.00
C THR A 170 10.68 0.84 -2.57
N GLY A 171 9.59 1.57 -2.35
CA GLY A 171 9.64 3.02 -2.13
C GLY A 171 9.93 3.82 -3.40
N GLN A 172 10.01 3.17 -4.57
CA GLN A 172 10.23 3.83 -5.85
C GLN A 172 9.13 4.83 -6.17
N ILE A 173 9.52 5.99 -6.67
CA ILE A 173 8.61 7.00 -7.19
C ILE A 173 8.78 7.04 -8.71
N LEU A 174 7.68 6.82 -9.44
CA LEU A 174 7.66 7.00 -10.88
C LEU A 174 7.62 8.49 -11.20
N ASP A 175 8.47 8.94 -12.10
CA ASP A 175 8.44 10.30 -12.60
C ASP A 175 7.23 10.54 -13.52
N ALA A 176 7.02 11.80 -13.89
CA ALA A 176 5.88 12.21 -14.70
C ALA A 176 5.86 11.54 -16.08
N GLU A 177 7.02 11.36 -16.69
CA GLU A 177 7.13 10.73 -18.01
C GLU A 177 6.75 9.25 -17.96
N ALA A 178 7.30 8.51 -17.00
CA ALA A 178 6.99 7.11 -16.79
C ALA A 178 5.51 6.85 -16.45
N LEU A 179 4.90 7.75 -15.65
CA LEU A 179 3.46 7.68 -15.37
C LEU A 179 2.63 7.97 -16.62
N LYS A 180 2.97 9.02 -17.37
CA LYS A 180 2.28 9.39 -18.59
C LYS A 180 2.35 8.28 -19.65
N GLN A 181 3.51 7.67 -19.84
CA GLN A 181 3.68 6.54 -20.75
C GLN A 181 2.77 5.37 -20.38
N ARG A 182 2.69 4.98 -19.10
CA ARG A 182 1.80 3.92 -18.63
C ARG A 182 0.32 4.24 -18.84
N VAL A 183 -0.08 5.48 -18.55
CA VAL A 183 -1.46 5.93 -18.77
C VAL A 183 -1.83 5.91 -20.26
N ASN A 184 -0.96 6.38 -21.13
CA ASN A 184 -1.20 6.38 -22.57
C ASN A 184 -1.24 4.96 -23.13
N TRP A 185 -0.29 4.11 -22.74
CA TRP A 185 -0.26 2.70 -23.13
C TRP A 185 -1.57 1.98 -22.76
N ALA A 186 -2.09 2.23 -21.55
CA ALA A 186 -3.35 1.64 -21.08
C ALA A 186 -4.56 2.18 -21.87
N ARG A 187 -4.60 3.49 -22.12
CA ARG A 187 -5.67 4.13 -22.91
C ARG A 187 -5.78 3.58 -24.33
N GLU A 188 -4.64 3.38 -25.02
CA GLU A 188 -4.61 2.82 -26.36
C GLU A 188 -5.22 1.40 -26.41
N ARG A 189 -5.23 0.70 -25.28
CA ARG A 189 -5.73 -0.65 -25.14
C ARG A 189 -7.13 -0.76 -24.51
N GLY A 190 -7.69 0.39 -24.11
CA GLY A 190 -8.97 0.45 -23.40
C GLY A 190 -8.91 -0.13 -21.99
N SER A 191 -7.73 -0.15 -21.40
CA SER A 191 -7.50 -0.67 -20.03
C SER A 191 -7.87 0.36 -18.97
N VAL A 192 -8.43 -0.10 -17.84
CA VAL A 192 -8.54 0.72 -16.62
C VAL A 192 -7.17 0.78 -15.95
N VAL A 193 -6.75 1.97 -15.55
CA VAL A 193 -5.58 2.19 -14.68
C VAL A 193 -6.06 2.46 -13.26
N ALA A 194 -5.63 1.63 -12.30
CA ALA A 194 -5.79 1.89 -10.88
C ALA A 194 -4.42 2.22 -10.28
N SER A 195 -4.25 3.49 -9.89
CA SER A 195 -3.02 4.00 -9.26
C SER A 195 -3.18 3.97 -7.75
N ASP A 196 -2.43 3.10 -7.08
CA ASP A 196 -2.34 3.07 -5.61
C ASP A 196 -1.34 4.13 -5.15
N GLU A 197 -1.87 5.25 -4.68
CA GLU A 197 -1.14 6.44 -4.23
C GLU A 197 -1.15 6.57 -2.70
N CYS A 198 -1.32 5.45 -1.98
CA CYS A 198 -1.44 5.41 -0.52
C CYS A 198 -0.25 6.03 0.23
N TYR A 199 0.91 6.10 -0.39
CA TYR A 199 2.15 6.65 0.17
C TYR A 199 2.52 8.02 -0.41
N GLY A 200 1.64 8.65 -1.18
CA GLY A 200 1.91 9.88 -1.89
C GLY A 200 2.40 11.06 -1.03
N GLU A 201 2.02 11.11 0.26
CA GLU A 201 2.53 12.17 1.17
C GLU A 201 4.00 11.97 1.60
N PHE A 202 4.62 10.84 1.25
CA PHE A 202 5.94 10.46 1.72
C PHE A 202 6.94 10.37 0.56
N GLY A 203 7.20 11.49 -0.08
CA GLY A 203 8.35 11.69 -0.96
C GLY A 203 9.55 12.20 -0.16
N TRP A 204 10.73 11.59 -0.35
CA TRP A 204 11.97 11.95 0.35
C TRP A 204 13.01 12.53 -0.60
N GLU A 205 13.25 11.87 -1.72
CA GLU A 205 14.27 12.19 -2.73
C GLU A 205 13.64 12.60 -4.06
N ALA A 206 12.34 12.33 -4.24
CA ALA A 206 11.53 12.76 -5.37
C ALA A 206 10.13 13.15 -4.89
N GLU A 207 9.45 13.99 -5.64
CA GLU A 207 8.07 14.40 -5.34
C GLU A 207 7.08 13.48 -6.05
N PRO A 208 6.18 12.80 -5.31
CA PRO A 208 5.13 11.99 -5.91
C PRO A 208 4.13 12.83 -6.69
N ILE A 209 3.65 12.30 -7.80
CA ILE A 209 2.63 12.92 -8.64
C ILE A 209 1.46 11.95 -8.83
N SER A 210 0.23 12.47 -8.81
CA SER A 210 -0.97 11.66 -9.04
C SER A 210 -1.22 11.42 -10.54
N VAL A 211 -1.76 10.24 -10.89
CA VAL A 211 -2.24 9.98 -12.26
C VAL A 211 -3.36 10.94 -12.69
N LEU A 212 -4.02 11.60 -11.73
CA LEU A 212 -5.05 12.59 -12.01
C LEU A 212 -4.51 14.02 -12.22
N HIS A 213 -3.18 14.21 -12.12
CA HIS A 213 -2.57 15.51 -12.42
C HIS A 213 -2.62 15.77 -13.94
N PRO A 214 -2.94 17.02 -14.39
CA PRO A 214 -3.09 17.35 -15.81
C PRO A 214 -1.86 17.05 -16.67
N SER A 215 -0.65 17.13 -16.12
CA SER A 215 0.57 16.75 -16.85
C SER A 215 0.67 15.27 -17.19
N ILE A 216 -0.10 14.41 -16.49
CA ILE A 216 -0.14 12.97 -16.70
C ILE A 216 -1.32 12.59 -17.59
N ASN A 217 -2.51 13.06 -17.23
CA ASN A 217 -3.77 12.63 -17.83
C ASN A 217 -4.30 13.56 -18.95
N GLU A 218 -3.61 14.66 -19.20
CA GLU A 218 -4.01 15.67 -20.22
C GLU A 218 -5.40 16.27 -19.93
N GLY A 219 -5.76 16.37 -18.66
CA GLY A 219 -7.04 16.91 -18.18
C GLY A 219 -8.24 15.95 -18.35
N ARG A 220 -8.02 14.67 -18.68
CA ARG A 220 -9.06 13.64 -18.86
C ARG A 220 -8.90 12.56 -17.81
N HIS A 221 -10.00 12.22 -17.12
CA HIS A 221 -10.00 11.18 -16.10
C HIS A 221 -10.49 9.81 -16.61
N ASP A 222 -10.88 9.71 -17.90
CA ASP A 222 -11.41 8.48 -18.49
C ASP A 222 -10.46 7.30 -18.27
N GLY A 223 -10.98 6.21 -17.71
CA GLY A 223 -10.26 4.97 -17.43
C GLY A 223 -9.28 5.05 -16.25
N LEU A 224 -9.24 6.16 -15.49
CA LEU A 224 -8.28 6.36 -14.40
C LEU A 224 -8.96 6.35 -13.03
N LEU A 225 -8.36 5.62 -12.09
CA LEU A 225 -8.74 5.59 -10.68
C LEU A 225 -7.49 5.83 -9.81
N ALA A 226 -7.47 6.93 -9.04
CA ALA A 226 -6.46 7.18 -8.01
C ALA A 226 -6.98 6.70 -6.65
N VAL A 227 -6.19 5.88 -5.96
CA VAL A 227 -6.55 5.24 -4.69
C VAL A 227 -5.73 5.84 -3.56
N HIS A 228 -6.40 6.45 -2.59
CA HIS A 228 -5.77 7.15 -1.47
C HIS A 228 -6.20 6.60 -0.10
N SER A 229 -5.27 6.62 0.86
CA SER A 229 -5.49 6.08 2.21
C SER A 229 -5.14 7.12 3.28
N LEU A 230 -5.98 7.18 4.34
CA LEU A 230 -5.63 7.92 5.54
C LEU A 230 -4.88 7.05 6.57
N SER A 231 -4.67 5.77 6.26
CA SER A 231 -4.01 4.83 7.17
C SER A 231 -2.60 5.26 7.58
N LYS A 232 -1.79 5.78 6.64
CA LYS A 232 -0.39 6.11 6.88
C LYS A 232 -0.18 7.61 7.11
N ARG A 233 -0.82 8.46 6.30
CA ARG A 233 -0.70 9.89 6.41
C ARG A 233 -1.31 10.46 7.70
N SER A 234 -2.32 9.77 8.25
CA SER A 234 -3.13 10.25 9.37
C SER A 234 -3.24 9.24 10.51
N ASN A 235 -2.42 8.18 10.53
CA ASN A 235 -2.43 7.12 11.57
C ASN A 235 -3.82 6.49 11.79
N LEU A 236 -4.61 6.33 10.72
CA LEU A 236 -5.97 5.80 10.77
C LEU A 236 -6.09 4.36 10.26
N ALA A 237 -5.05 3.55 10.33
CA ALA A 237 -5.09 2.17 9.82
C ALA A 237 -6.25 1.35 10.42
N GLY A 238 -6.51 1.49 11.72
CA GLY A 238 -7.62 0.83 12.43
C GLY A 238 -9.01 1.37 12.08
N TYR A 239 -9.10 2.61 11.57
CA TYR A 239 -10.37 3.24 11.21
C TYR A 239 -10.91 2.78 9.86
N ARG A 240 -10.07 2.13 9.04
CA ARG A 240 -10.44 1.68 7.70
C ARG A 240 -10.91 2.84 6.80
N ALA A 241 -10.15 3.92 6.75
CA ALA A 241 -10.44 5.15 6.02
C ALA A 241 -9.60 5.26 4.76
N GLY A 242 -10.25 5.32 3.60
CA GLY A 242 -9.65 5.53 2.29
C GLY A 242 -10.70 5.98 1.29
N PHE A 243 -10.26 6.34 0.10
CA PHE A 243 -11.14 6.72 -0.99
C PHE A 243 -10.52 6.41 -2.35
N VAL A 244 -11.34 6.37 -3.37
CA VAL A 244 -10.96 6.37 -4.78
C VAL A 244 -11.55 7.60 -5.45
N ALA A 245 -10.81 8.17 -6.41
CA ALA A 245 -11.25 9.30 -7.22
C ALA A 245 -10.82 9.07 -8.68
N GLY A 246 -11.57 9.60 -9.65
CA GLY A 246 -11.21 9.51 -11.06
C GLY A 246 -12.37 9.47 -12.02
N ASP A 247 -12.38 8.51 -12.92
CA ASP A 247 -13.43 8.34 -13.94
C ASP A 247 -14.81 8.20 -13.30
N ARG A 248 -15.69 9.16 -13.65
CA ARG A 248 -17.07 9.24 -13.13
C ARG A 248 -17.86 7.95 -13.36
N ASN A 249 -17.73 7.36 -14.53
CA ASN A 249 -18.51 6.17 -14.90
C ASN A 249 -18.03 4.97 -14.07
N LEU A 250 -16.72 4.78 -13.96
CA LEU A 250 -16.14 3.73 -13.11
C LEU A 250 -16.54 3.91 -11.65
N VAL A 251 -16.47 5.14 -11.12
CA VAL A 251 -16.89 5.45 -9.74
C VAL A 251 -18.37 5.15 -9.53
N ALA A 252 -19.24 5.47 -10.51
CA ALA A 252 -20.66 5.17 -10.46
C ALA A 252 -20.94 3.67 -10.48
N ASP A 253 -20.23 2.90 -11.31
CA ASP A 253 -20.34 1.44 -11.38
C ASP A 253 -19.88 0.80 -10.05
N LEU A 254 -18.73 1.20 -9.52
CA LEU A 254 -18.26 0.77 -8.20
C LEU A 254 -19.30 1.06 -7.11
N LEU A 255 -19.85 2.27 -7.09
CA LEU A 255 -20.89 2.67 -6.15
C LEU A 255 -22.13 1.78 -6.26
N SER A 256 -22.55 1.48 -7.48
CA SER A 256 -23.73 0.63 -7.71
C SER A 256 -23.57 -0.74 -7.08
N VAL A 257 -22.47 -1.43 -7.33
CA VAL A 257 -22.20 -2.76 -6.75
C VAL A 257 -22.03 -2.69 -5.24
N ARG A 258 -21.27 -1.70 -4.74
CA ARG A 258 -20.98 -1.53 -3.32
C ARG A 258 -22.25 -1.28 -2.46
N LYS A 259 -23.25 -0.58 -3.01
CA LYS A 259 -24.55 -0.41 -2.36
C LYS A 259 -25.23 -1.75 -2.04
N HIS A 260 -25.21 -2.67 -3.00
CA HIS A 260 -25.82 -4.00 -2.81
C HIS A 260 -24.97 -4.91 -1.92
N ALA A 261 -23.64 -4.77 -1.97
CA ALA A 261 -22.71 -5.57 -1.19
C ALA A 261 -22.58 -5.10 0.28
N GLY A 262 -23.18 -3.97 0.67
CA GLY A 262 -23.08 -3.44 2.03
C GLY A 262 -21.67 -2.88 2.36
N MET A 263 -20.90 -2.47 1.37
CA MET A 263 -19.55 -1.94 1.55
C MET A 263 -19.61 -0.45 1.92
N LEU A 264 -19.90 -0.15 3.17
CA LEU A 264 -20.16 1.19 3.69
C LEU A 264 -19.06 1.64 4.65
N VAL A 265 -18.56 2.85 4.48
CA VAL A 265 -17.71 3.50 5.50
C VAL A 265 -18.62 4.02 6.63
N PRO A 266 -18.37 3.65 7.90
CA PRO A 266 -19.19 4.13 9.02
C PRO A 266 -19.28 5.66 9.10
N ARG A 267 -20.43 6.22 9.44
CA ARG A 267 -20.64 7.68 9.49
C ARG A 267 -19.62 8.40 10.37
N PRO A 268 -19.27 7.94 11.58
CA PRO A 268 -18.24 8.60 12.37
C PRO A 268 -16.87 8.63 11.69
N VAL A 269 -16.51 7.60 10.94
CA VAL A 269 -15.26 7.57 10.17
C VAL A 269 -15.28 8.56 9.00
N GLN A 270 -16.44 8.73 8.34
CA GLN A 270 -16.60 9.74 7.30
C GLN A 270 -16.37 11.16 7.83
N GLU A 271 -16.85 11.49 9.05
CA GLU A 271 -16.61 12.79 9.69
C GLU A 271 -15.12 13.00 10.03
N VAL A 272 -14.45 11.94 10.51
CA VAL A 272 -13.00 11.96 10.71
C VAL A 272 -12.26 12.24 9.40
N MET A 273 -12.68 11.61 8.30
CA MET A 273 -12.08 11.85 6.98
C MET A 273 -12.26 13.30 6.53
N VAL A 274 -13.45 13.89 6.73
CA VAL A 274 -13.71 15.31 6.40
C VAL A 274 -12.73 16.22 7.12
N GLU A 275 -12.57 16.03 8.43
CA GLU A 275 -11.67 16.83 9.26
C GLU A 275 -10.22 16.72 8.79
N LEU A 276 -9.72 15.49 8.59
CA LEU A 276 -8.31 15.26 8.30
C LEU A 276 -7.90 15.51 6.85
N LEU A 277 -8.83 15.47 5.90
CA LEU A 277 -8.54 15.88 4.53
C LEU A 277 -8.38 17.40 4.40
N GLY A 278 -8.96 18.16 5.33
CA GLY A 278 -8.78 19.60 5.45
C GLY A 278 -7.55 20.03 6.25
N ASP A 279 -6.99 19.13 7.05
CA ASP A 279 -5.84 19.40 7.92
C ASP A 279 -4.53 18.93 7.28
N HIS A 280 -3.57 19.84 7.08
CA HIS A 280 -2.27 19.52 6.53
C HIS A 280 -1.19 19.38 7.62
N ASP A 281 -1.34 20.07 8.73
CA ASP A 281 -0.31 20.17 9.77
C ASP A 281 0.02 18.81 10.40
N HIS A 282 -0.99 17.95 10.65
CA HIS A 282 -0.75 16.62 11.20
C HIS A 282 0.01 15.71 10.22
N VAL A 283 -0.16 15.93 8.90
CA VAL A 283 0.56 15.18 7.87
C VAL A 283 2.03 15.55 7.88
N GLU A 284 2.34 16.84 7.93
CA GLU A 284 3.72 17.34 8.01
C GLU A 284 4.42 16.86 9.29
N LEU A 285 3.73 16.86 10.43
CA LEU A 285 4.26 16.31 11.67
C LEU A 285 4.59 14.81 11.54
N GLN A 286 3.68 14.04 10.93
CA GLN A 286 3.92 12.61 10.72
C GLN A 286 5.02 12.34 9.69
N ARG A 287 5.08 13.14 8.63
CA ARG A 287 6.14 13.10 7.63
C ARG A 287 7.51 13.37 8.27
N ALA A 288 7.61 14.39 9.12
CA ALA A 288 8.84 14.71 9.85
C ALA A 288 9.31 13.54 10.75
N ARG A 289 8.40 12.85 11.45
CA ARG A 289 8.71 11.66 12.24
C ARG A 289 9.30 10.54 11.39
N TYR A 290 8.64 10.19 10.28
CA TYR A 290 9.16 9.14 9.40
C TYR A 290 10.49 9.53 8.77
N LEU A 291 10.68 10.80 8.41
CA LEU A 291 11.96 11.29 7.90
C LEU A 291 13.07 11.14 8.95
N SER A 292 12.82 11.51 10.21
CA SER A 292 13.78 11.34 11.31
C SER A 292 14.17 9.87 11.49
N ARG A 293 13.20 8.96 11.50
CA ARG A 293 13.43 7.51 11.60
C ARG A 293 14.22 6.96 10.41
N ARG A 294 13.91 7.43 9.20
CA ARG A 294 14.64 7.08 7.98
C ARG A 294 16.10 7.54 8.04
N THR A 295 16.33 8.78 8.46
CA THR A 295 17.67 9.37 8.57
C THR A 295 18.54 8.62 9.56
N LEU A 296 17.94 8.02 10.60
CA LEU A 296 18.66 7.22 11.57
C LEU A 296 18.89 5.77 11.10
N LEU A 297 17.87 5.13 10.51
CA LEU A 297 17.91 3.71 10.21
C LEU A 297 18.70 3.39 8.93
N ARG A 298 18.62 4.25 7.90
CA ARG A 298 19.28 4.03 6.61
C ARG A 298 20.81 3.87 6.74
N PRO A 299 21.56 4.82 7.33
CA PRO A 299 23.01 4.68 7.46
C PRO A 299 23.42 3.53 8.40
N ALA A 300 22.59 3.15 9.37
CA ALA A 300 22.85 2.00 10.22
C ALA A 300 22.75 0.69 9.46
N LEU A 301 21.79 0.56 8.54
CA LEU A 301 21.69 -0.59 7.61
C LEU A 301 22.90 -0.65 6.67
N GLU A 302 23.32 0.50 6.11
CA GLU A 302 24.49 0.58 5.25
C GLU A 302 25.77 0.15 6.00
N ALA A 303 25.93 0.56 7.26
CA ALA A 303 27.03 0.14 8.14
C ALA A 303 27.01 -1.36 8.44
N ALA A 304 25.83 -1.99 8.49
CA ALA A 304 25.66 -3.44 8.64
C ALA A 304 25.79 -4.23 7.33
N GLY A 305 26.23 -3.58 6.24
CA GLY A 305 26.50 -4.19 4.94
C GLY A 305 25.30 -4.32 4.01
N PHE A 306 24.20 -3.64 4.30
CA PHE A 306 23.07 -3.56 3.38
C PHE A 306 23.26 -2.43 2.35
N ARG A 307 22.91 -2.69 1.11
CA ARG A 307 22.70 -1.68 0.08
C ARG A 307 21.21 -1.32 0.05
N ILE A 308 20.89 -0.04 0.09
CA ILE A 308 19.52 0.46 -0.05
C ILE A 308 19.28 0.73 -1.54
N GLU A 309 18.25 0.11 -2.08
CA GLU A 309 17.82 0.32 -3.46
C GLU A 309 16.49 1.06 -3.47
N HIS A 310 16.29 1.94 -4.45
CA HIS A 310 15.13 2.81 -4.50
C HIS A 310 14.93 3.58 -3.16
N SER A 311 13.75 3.50 -2.59
CA SER A 311 13.40 4.15 -1.29
C SER A 311 13.33 5.68 -1.39
N GLU A 312 13.06 6.22 -2.59
CA GLU A 312 12.85 7.66 -2.82
C GLU A 312 11.59 8.16 -2.11
N GLY A 313 10.68 7.26 -1.78
CA GLY A 313 9.42 7.55 -1.10
C GLY A 313 8.91 6.42 -0.23
N ALA A 314 7.62 6.49 0.12
CA ALA A 314 6.91 5.59 1.01
C ALA A 314 7.47 5.59 2.45
N ILE A 315 7.10 4.60 3.24
CA ILE A 315 7.50 4.45 4.65
C ILE A 315 8.35 3.18 4.84
N TYR A 316 9.10 2.82 3.81
CA TYR A 316 9.91 1.61 3.78
C TYR A 316 11.34 1.91 3.35
N LEU A 317 12.27 1.07 3.83
CA LEU A 317 13.60 0.90 3.26
C LEU A 317 13.64 -0.46 2.59
N TRP A 318 14.07 -0.48 1.32
CA TRP A 318 14.25 -1.67 0.51
C TRP A 318 15.72 -2.00 0.45
N ALA A 319 16.13 -3.07 1.12
CA ALA A 319 17.51 -3.34 1.43
C ALA A 319 17.95 -4.73 0.96
N THR A 320 19.19 -4.86 0.51
CA THR A 320 19.79 -6.12 0.11
C THR A 320 21.23 -6.25 0.59
N ARG A 321 21.65 -7.47 0.86
CA ARG A 321 23.05 -7.86 1.06
C ARG A 321 23.54 -8.77 -0.07
N ASP A 322 22.83 -8.81 -1.19
CA ASP A 322 23.09 -9.69 -2.33
C ASP A 322 23.07 -11.19 -1.99
N GLU A 323 22.28 -11.57 -0.98
CA GLU A 323 22.02 -12.94 -0.53
C GLU A 323 20.51 -13.26 -0.56
N GLU A 324 20.14 -14.51 -0.36
CA GLU A 324 18.72 -14.89 -0.24
C GLU A 324 18.06 -14.14 0.91
N CYS A 325 16.84 -13.62 0.69
CA CYS A 325 16.15 -12.72 1.63
C CYS A 325 15.99 -13.32 3.04
N HIS A 326 15.78 -14.64 3.14
CA HIS A 326 15.65 -15.32 4.43
C HIS A 326 16.97 -15.35 5.21
N ALA A 327 18.15 -15.39 4.56
CA ALA A 327 19.43 -15.25 5.24
C ALA A 327 19.57 -13.87 5.89
N SER A 328 19.18 -12.81 5.16
CA SER A 328 19.12 -11.44 5.71
C SER A 328 18.08 -11.31 6.83
N VAL A 329 16.91 -11.94 6.71
CA VAL A 329 15.89 -11.98 7.78
C VAL A 329 16.46 -12.61 9.04
N ASP A 330 17.12 -13.78 8.93
CA ASP A 330 17.72 -14.49 10.06
C ASP A 330 18.88 -13.70 10.69
N PHE A 331 19.68 -13.01 9.87
CA PHE A 331 20.74 -12.13 10.37
C PHE A 331 20.14 -11.00 11.23
N LEU A 332 19.11 -10.32 10.76
CA LEU A 332 18.44 -9.24 11.50
C LEU A 332 17.68 -9.76 12.72
N ALA A 333 17.05 -10.94 12.62
CA ALA A 333 16.32 -11.55 13.73
C ALA A 333 17.24 -11.89 14.93
N ARG A 334 18.48 -12.35 14.68
CA ARG A 334 19.48 -12.56 15.75
C ARG A 334 19.83 -11.26 16.50
N MET A 335 19.69 -10.11 15.87
CA MET A 335 19.84 -8.79 16.50
C MET A 335 18.53 -8.27 17.10
N GLY A 336 17.48 -9.10 17.16
CA GLY A 336 16.17 -8.71 17.66
C GLY A 336 15.41 -7.77 16.74
N ILE A 337 15.73 -7.76 15.43
CA ILE A 337 15.07 -6.91 14.43
C ILE A 337 14.30 -7.83 13.47
N LEU A 338 12.97 -7.73 13.47
CA LEU A 338 12.12 -8.47 12.55
C LEU A 338 11.76 -7.64 11.32
N VAL A 339 11.96 -8.20 10.14
CA VAL A 339 11.69 -7.55 8.85
C VAL A 339 10.86 -8.46 7.95
N ALA A 340 10.28 -7.89 6.88
CA ALA A 340 9.59 -8.70 5.88
C ALA A 340 10.58 -9.19 4.82
N PRO A 341 10.61 -10.50 4.51
CA PRO A 341 11.40 -11.02 3.41
C PRO A 341 10.85 -10.54 2.07
N GLY A 342 11.72 -10.39 1.10
CA GLY A 342 11.37 -9.84 -0.21
C GLY A 342 10.45 -10.73 -1.03
N ASP A 343 10.57 -12.04 -0.90
CA ASP A 343 9.73 -13.02 -1.62
C ASP A 343 8.22 -12.85 -1.37
N PHE A 344 7.82 -12.17 -0.28
CA PHE A 344 6.43 -11.74 -0.06
C PHE A 344 5.89 -10.85 -1.17
N TYR A 345 6.78 -10.19 -1.92
CA TYR A 345 6.45 -9.15 -2.91
C TYR A 345 6.68 -9.60 -4.35
N GLY A 346 7.08 -10.84 -4.55
CA GLY A 346 7.26 -11.45 -5.87
C GLY A 346 8.61 -12.13 -6.05
N VAL A 347 8.70 -12.94 -7.09
CA VAL A 347 9.91 -13.75 -7.39
C VAL A 347 11.14 -12.91 -7.73
N ALA A 348 10.95 -11.69 -8.19
CA ALA A 348 12.04 -10.75 -8.47
C ALA A 348 12.68 -10.16 -7.20
N ALA A 349 12.06 -10.35 -6.05
CA ALA A 349 12.42 -9.70 -4.79
C ALA A 349 13.15 -10.62 -3.79
N THR A 350 13.52 -11.84 -4.21
CA THR A 350 14.07 -12.90 -3.32
C THR A 350 15.43 -12.56 -2.68
N ARG A 351 16.07 -11.48 -3.08
CA ARG A 351 17.36 -11.03 -2.52
C ARG A 351 17.25 -9.77 -1.66
N HIS A 352 16.04 -9.35 -1.33
CA HIS A 352 15.79 -8.12 -0.60
C HIS A 352 15.00 -8.39 0.69
N VAL A 353 15.05 -7.41 1.59
CA VAL A 353 14.17 -7.31 2.75
C VAL A 353 13.54 -5.94 2.78
N ARG A 354 12.31 -5.86 3.30
CA ARG A 354 11.64 -4.60 3.51
C ARG A 354 11.58 -4.26 5.00
N LEU A 355 12.07 -3.07 5.36
CA LEU A 355 11.98 -2.51 6.70
C LEU A 355 10.99 -1.34 6.72
N SER A 356 10.07 -1.32 7.69
CA SER A 356 9.12 -0.22 7.85
C SER A 356 9.63 0.83 8.84
N LEU A 357 9.24 2.09 8.63
CA LEU A 357 9.54 3.22 9.53
C LEU A 357 8.48 3.39 10.63
N THR A 358 7.59 2.41 10.82
CA THR A 358 6.41 2.51 11.68
C THR A 358 6.61 1.97 13.11
N ALA A 359 7.84 1.74 13.57
CA ALA A 359 8.13 1.52 14.99
C ALA A 359 8.28 2.86 15.73
N THR A 360 8.25 2.84 17.07
CA THR A 360 8.47 4.06 17.87
C THR A 360 9.90 4.57 17.71
N ASP A 361 10.15 5.85 18.03
CA ASP A 361 11.48 6.47 17.90
C ASP A 361 12.53 5.72 18.71
N GLU A 362 12.18 5.26 19.93
CA GLU A 362 13.07 4.47 20.79
C GLU A 362 13.40 3.09 20.17
N ARG A 363 12.42 2.46 19.52
CA ARG A 363 12.63 1.16 18.86
C ARG A 363 13.48 1.31 17.61
N ILE A 364 13.28 2.37 16.82
CA ILE A 364 14.14 2.68 15.66
C ILE A 364 15.56 2.96 16.13
N ALA A 365 15.75 3.74 17.19
CA ALA A 365 17.07 4.02 17.76
C ALA A 365 17.76 2.72 18.26
N ALA A 366 17.02 1.84 18.92
CA ALA A 366 17.54 0.54 19.34
C ALA A 366 17.96 -0.34 18.15
N ALA A 367 17.15 -0.39 17.08
CA ALA A 367 17.52 -1.11 15.86
C ALA A 367 18.80 -0.54 15.22
N ALA A 368 18.88 0.79 15.09
CA ALA A 368 20.04 1.46 14.51
C ALA A 368 21.32 1.17 15.34
N ALA A 369 21.27 1.25 16.67
CA ALA A 369 22.40 0.92 17.53
C ALA A 369 22.88 -0.53 17.33
N ARG A 370 21.96 -1.51 17.34
CA ARG A 370 22.28 -2.93 17.13
C ARG A 370 22.90 -3.20 15.75
N LEU A 371 22.45 -2.50 14.70
CA LEU A 371 23.01 -2.61 13.36
C LEU A 371 24.44 -2.07 13.30
N VAL A 372 24.72 -0.94 13.93
CA VAL A 372 26.06 -0.33 13.99
C VAL A 372 27.01 -1.23 14.78
N ASP A 373 26.57 -1.79 15.92
CA ASP A 373 27.38 -2.66 16.76
C ASP A 373 27.73 -4.00 16.07
N ALA A 374 26.86 -4.49 15.19
CA ALA A 374 27.10 -5.71 14.44
C ALA A 374 28.21 -5.55 13.37
N GLY A 375 28.38 -4.35 12.84
CA GLY A 375 29.32 -4.07 11.75
C GLY A 375 28.95 -4.82 10.44
N PRO A 376 29.75 -4.68 9.40
CA PRO A 376 29.58 -5.46 8.18
C PRO A 376 29.84 -6.95 8.50
N ALA A 377 28.96 -7.84 8.09
CA ALA A 377 29.14 -9.28 8.28
C ALA A 377 30.50 -9.69 7.69
N VAL A 378 31.36 -10.24 8.53
CA VAL A 378 32.59 -10.89 8.07
C VAL A 378 32.12 -12.07 7.22
N ASN A 379 32.39 -12.02 5.91
CA ASN A 379 32.22 -13.18 5.05
C ASN A 379 33.27 -14.22 5.52
N ASP A 380 32.89 -15.12 6.41
CA ASP A 380 33.60 -16.36 6.64
C ASP A 380 33.44 -17.23 5.38
N SER A 381 34.13 -16.86 4.32
CA SER A 381 34.42 -17.79 3.26
C SER A 381 35.41 -18.80 3.86
N PRO A 382 35.10 -20.09 3.93
CA PRO A 382 36.07 -21.06 4.36
C PRO A 382 37.26 -21.02 3.36
N SER A 383 38.40 -20.59 3.87
CA SER A 383 39.67 -20.71 3.15
C SER A 383 39.85 -22.17 2.75
N ARG A 384 39.86 -22.43 1.46
CA ARG A 384 40.24 -23.72 0.87
C ARG A 384 41.72 -24.04 1.10
#